data_2109f5fce12a78bf0bd0ad71b64e67c2
#
_entry.id   2109f5fce12a78bf0bd0ad71b64e67c2
#
_cell.length_a   1.000
_cell.length_b   1.000
_cell.length_c   1.000
_cell.angle_alpha   90.00
_cell.angle_beta   90.00
_cell.angle_gamma   90.00
#
_symmetry.space_group_name_H-M   'P 1'
#
loop_
_entity.id
_entity.type
_entity.pdbx_description
1 polymer ?
#
loop_
_entity_poly.entity_id
_entity_poly.type
_entity_poly.pdbx_seq_one_letter_code
_entity_poly.pdbx_strand_id
1 'polypeptide(L)'
;MLGEAWFIGEPAVLTLTFAKPEKINRITFINARGDRSIVEEKVRGATPCEYEIQVSSDGQTWRTVANDKGREPWTPAHGIARSRHDVTTKDEQTKLSAFDKQIAAVQAKLKAVPELPQMWVGTHTQPKEQTFVHKGGDPMKPADAVVPASLSVLDQVTKSYELKPDAGEGERRLALAKWITRTDNPLTPRVLANRVWQWHFGTGIVDTPSDFGFLGSKPTHPELLDYLASRLVANGWKLKPLHREILLSQTYLQSAAYREDAAKEDKDARLLWRFPPRRLSAEELRDTMLTVGSKLQLEPSGGPGFRLYRYLANNVSTSVPLDTHGPESYRRAVYHQNARASVVDVLNDFDLPDIAFAAPKRANTTTPLQALTLLNHSFTLDMAKARAARIQTGDAVTQAYRITFQREPSAKEHEAATQLIATHGAEAFCRALLNANELLYLE
;
A
#
# COMPACT_ATOMS: atom_id res chain seq x y z
N MET A 1 -18.02 -33.25 -47.88
CA MET A 1 -17.16 -32.07 -48.13
C MET A 1 -17.01 -31.31 -46.79
N LEU A 2 -15.81 -31.14 -46.32
CA LEU A 2 -15.51 -30.29 -45.15
C LEU A 2 -15.06 -28.93 -45.71
N GLY A 3 -15.92 -27.93 -45.60
CA GLY A 3 -15.54 -26.56 -45.93
C GLY A 3 -15.01 -25.89 -44.64
N GLU A 4 -13.77 -25.40 -44.64
CA GLU A 4 -13.26 -24.53 -43.60
C GLU A 4 -13.57 -23.08 -43.98
N ALA A 5 -14.30 -22.37 -43.10
CA ALA A 5 -14.54 -20.95 -43.30
C ALA A 5 -14.07 -20.21 -42.01
N TRP A 6 -13.23 -19.21 -42.19
CA TRP A 6 -12.76 -18.33 -41.15
C TRP A 6 -13.55 -17.02 -41.18
N PHE A 7 -14.25 -16.70 -40.08
CA PHE A 7 -15.03 -15.47 -39.98
C PHE A 7 -14.36 -14.55 -38.97
N ILE A 8 -13.94 -13.38 -39.41
CA ILE A 8 -13.41 -12.33 -38.53
C ILE A 8 -14.24 -11.07 -38.78
N GLY A 9 -15.26 -10.86 -37.93
CA GLY A 9 -15.88 -9.54 -37.74
C GLY A 9 -16.87 -9.04 -38.83
N GLU A 10 -17.08 -9.75 -39.94
CA GLU A 10 -18.08 -9.38 -40.94
C GLU A 10 -19.06 -10.53 -41.24
N PRO A 11 -20.31 -10.24 -41.62
CA PRO A 11 -21.28 -11.26 -42.02
C PRO A 11 -20.75 -12.06 -43.24
N ALA A 12 -20.64 -13.37 -43.09
CA ALA A 12 -20.17 -14.24 -44.13
C ALA A 12 -21.26 -15.25 -44.52
N VAL A 13 -21.39 -15.55 -45.83
CA VAL A 13 -22.34 -16.52 -46.34
C VAL A 13 -21.58 -17.75 -46.79
N LEU A 14 -21.93 -18.92 -46.21
CA LEU A 14 -21.43 -20.22 -46.64
C LEU A 14 -22.54 -20.96 -47.39
N THR A 15 -22.33 -21.19 -48.69
CA THR A 15 -23.25 -21.96 -49.50
C THR A 15 -22.72 -23.37 -49.77
N LEU A 16 -23.49 -24.38 -49.44
CA LEU A 16 -23.19 -25.78 -49.66
C LEU A 16 -24.13 -26.28 -50.77
N THR A 17 -23.57 -26.75 -51.89
CA THR A 17 -24.33 -27.30 -53.04
C THR A 17 -24.15 -28.82 -53.08
N PHE A 18 -25.25 -29.55 -53.12
CA PHE A 18 -25.26 -31.00 -53.25
C PHE A 18 -25.55 -31.41 -54.68
N ALA A 19 -24.92 -32.48 -55.13
CA ALA A 19 -25.12 -33.00 -56.50
C ALA A 19 -26.55 -33.52 -56.76
N LYS A 20 -27.27 -33.83 -55.68
CA LYS A 20 -28.68 -34.25 -55.67
C LYS A 20 -29.39 -33.61 -54.50
N PRO A 21 -30.69 -33.39 -54.54
CA PRO A 21 -31.47 -32.98 -53.39
C PRO A 21 -31.29 -33.96 -52.23
N GLU A 22 -30.80 -33.48 -51.10
CA GLU A 22 -30.55 -34.26 -49.89
C GLU A 22 -31.46 -33.80 -48.75
N LYS A 23 -31.95 -34.74 -47.96
CA LYS A 23 -32.74 -34.43 -46.76
C LYS A 23 -31.80 -34.19 -45.58
N ILE A 24 -31.63 -32.96 -45.19
CA ILE A 24 -30.80 -32.58 -44.03
C ILE A 24 -31.68 -32.39 -42.84
N ASN A 25 -31.40 -33.09 -41.75
CA ASN A 25 -32.13 -33.01 -40.49
C ASN A 25 -31.26 -32.40 -39.35
N ARG A 26 -29.98 -32.20 -39.60
CA ARG A 26 -29.05 -31.68 -38.57
C ARG A 26 -27.89 -30.91 -39.23
N ILE A 27 -27.59 -29.75 -38.69
CA ILE A 27 -26.38 -28.98 -38.98
C ILE A 27 -25.64 -28.81 -37.68
N THR A 28 -24.35 -29.12 -37.64
CA THR A 28 -23.50 -29.00 -36.44
C THR A 28 -22.33 -28.09 -36.77
N PHE A 29 -22.19 -27.01 -36.00
CA PHE A 29 -21.02 -26.14 -36.02
C PHE A 29 -19.98 -26.71 -35.08
N ILE A 30 -18.78 -26.96 -35.56
CA ILE A 30 -17.66 -27.44 -34.74
C ILE A 30 -16.63 -26.31 -34.72
N ASN A 31 -16.37 -25.75 -33.56
CA ASN A 31 -15.29 -24.77 -33.39
C ASN A 31 -13.94 -25.45 -33.59
N ALA A 32 -13.00 -24.69 -34.12
CA ALA A 32 -11.70 -25.12 -34.62
C ALA A 32 -11.11 -26.31 -33.84
N ARG A 33 -10.71 -27.36 -34.57
CA ARG A 33 -9.82 -28.39 -34.05
C ARG A 33 -8.41 -27.81 -33.91
N GLY A 34 -8.20 -26.97 -32.93
CA GLY A 34 -6.89 -26.50 -32.54
C GLY A 34 -6.20 -27.50 -31.62
N ASP A 35 -4.88 -27.57 -31.72
CA ASP A 35 -4.02 -28.29 -30.81
C ASP A 35 -4.44 -28.02 -29.37
N ARG A 36 -4.52 -29.06 -28.54
CA ARG A 36 -4.93 -29.00 -27.11
C ARG A 36 -4.07 -28.07 -26.24
N SER A 37 -3.04 -27.45 -26.81
CA SER A 37 -2.15 -26.49 -26.14
C SER A 37 -2.64 -25.03 -26.21
N ILE A 38 -3.67 -24.71 -27.00
CA ILE A 38 -4.25 -23.36 -27.05
C ILE A 38 -5.37 -23.27 -26.02
N VAL A 39 -5.12 -22.46 -25.02
CA VAL A 39 -5.96 -22.17 -23.85
C VAL A 39 -7.45 -22.23 -24.17
N GLU A 40 -8.15 -23.21 -23.60
CA GLU A 40 -9.58 -23.49 -23.77
C GLU A 40 -10.51 -22.26 -23.66
N GLU A 41 -10.09 -21.21 -22.96
CA GLU A 41 -10.88 -19.99 -22.73
C GLU A 41 -11.00 -19.08 -23.96
N LYS A 42 -9.99 -19.00 -24.83
CA LYS A 42 -10.01 -18.14 -26.02
C LYS A 42 -10.78 -18.76 -27.19
N VAL A 43 -10.89 -20.07 -27.25
CA VAL A 43 -11.60 -20.78 -28.34
C VAL A 43 -13.11 -20.87 -28.06
N ARG A 44 -13.54 -20.74 -26.81
CA ARG A 44 -14.95 -20.78 -26.41
C ARG A 44 -15.78 -19.58 -26.89
N GLY A 45 -15.14 -18.49 -27.29
CA GLY A 45 -15.81 -17.30 -27.83
C GLY A 45 -16.08 -17.27 -29.34
N ALA A 46 -15.67 -18.31 -30.08
CA ALA A 46 -15.76 -18.34 -31.57
C ALA A 46 -16.96 -19.14 -32.10
N THR A 47 -18.07 -19.19 -31.37
CA THR A 47 -19.31 -19.80 -31.84
C THR A 47 -20.13 -18.77 -32.59
N PRO A 48 -20.68 -19.05 -33.78
CA PRO A 48 -21.59 -18.13 -34.43
C PRO A 48 -22.75 -17.78 -33.50
N CYS A 49 -22.87 -16.52 -33.18
CA CYS A 49 -23.91 -16.01 -32.29
C CYS A 49 -25.11 -15.44 -33.07
N GLU A 50 -24.86 -14.97 -34.26
CA GLU A 50 -25.89 -14.49 -35.19
C GLU A 50 -25.80 -15.31 -36.48
N TYR A 51 -26.83 -16.10 -36.79
CA TYR A 51 -26.85 -16.89 -37.99
C TYR A 51 -28.27 -17.13 -38.53
N GLU A 52 -28.36 -17.31 -39.82
CA GLU A 52 -29.56 -17.76 -40.52
C GLU A 52 -29.23 -18.93 -41.43
N ILE A 53 -30.01 -19.99 -41.35
CA ILE A 53 -29.87 -21.17 -42.23
C ILE A 53 -31.00 -21.15 -43.19
N GLN A 54 -30.66 -21.10 -44.46
CA GLN A 54 -31.60 -21.12 -45.58
C GLN A 54 -31.37 -22.37 -46.43
N VAL A 55 -32.43 -22.89 -47.00
CA VAL A 55 -32.39 -24.01 -47.95
C VAL A 55 -33.06 -23.62 -49.26
N SER A 56 -32.52 -24.13 -50.37
CA SER A 56 -33.06 -23.95 -51.69
C SER A 56 -33.01 -25.27 -52.48
N SER A 57 -33.99 -25.54 -53.29
CA SER A 57 -34.00 -26.67 -54.24
C SER A 57 -33.60 -26.29 -55.66
N ASP A 58 -33.58 -25.01 -55.99
CA ASP A 58 -33.34 -24.46 -57.33
C ASP A 58 -32.12 -23.50 -57.36
N GLY A 59 -31.55 -23.20 -56.21
CA GLY A 59 -30.44 -22.26 -56.09
C GLY A 59 -30.83 -20.79 -56.24
N GLN A 60 -32.12 -20.49 -56.50
CA GLN A 60 -32.61 -19.11 -56.68
C GLN A 60 -33.58 -18.68 -55.56
N THR A 61 -34.45 -19.59 -55.14
CA THR A 61 -35.42 -19.31 -54.09
C THR A 61 -34.98 -19.93 -52.77
N TRP A 62 -34.71 -19.09 -51.80
CA TRP A 62 -34.19 -19.52 -50.49
C TRP A 62 -35.26 -19.39 -49.40
N ARG A 63 -35.38 -20.42 -48.58
CA ARG A 63 -36.31 -20.45 -47.47
C ARG A 63 -35.55 -20.62 -46.17
N THR A 64 -35.73 -19.73 -45.20
CA THR A 64 -35.16 -19.84 -43.85
C THR A 64 -35.78 -21.02 -43.10
N VAL A 65 -34.95 -21.92 -42.63
CA VAL A 65 -35.34 -23.11 -41.87
C VAL A 65 -34.89 -23.07 -40.41
N ALA A 66 -33.88 -22.26 -40.07
CA ALA A 66 -33.44 -22.05 -38.73
C ALA A 66 -32.68 -20.71 -38.60
N ASN A 67 -32.70 -20.12 -37.41
CA ASN A 67 -31.92 -18.93 -37.07
C ASN A 67 -31.56 -18.95 -35.59
N ASP A 68 -30.86 -17.93 -35.17
CA ASP A 68 -30.44 -17.69 -33.77
C ASP A 68 -31.54 -17.16 -32.84
N LYS A 69 -32.67 -16.70 -33.39
CA LYS A 69 -33.76 -16.11 -32.60
C LYS A 69 -34.40 -17.13 -31.64
N GLY A 70 -34.48 -16.74 -30.39
CA GLY A 70 -35.06 -17.59 -29.34
C GLY A 70 -34.15 -18.70 -28.81
N ARG A 71 -32.87 -18.70 -29.15
CA ARG A 71 -31.87 -19.61 -28.57
C ARG A 71 -31.19 -19.00 -27.37
N GLU A 72 -31.03 -19.79 -26.33
CA GLU A 72 -30.12 -19.43 -25.21
C GLU A 72 -28.67 -19.57 -25.67
N PRO A 73 -27.77 -18.64 -25.24
CA PRO A 73 -26.35 -18.77 -25.52
C PRO A 73 -25.79 -20.09 -25.00
N TRP A 74 -24.96 -20.73 -25.81
CA TRP A 74 -24.31 -21.98 -25.38
C TRP A 74 -23.40 -21.72 -24.19
N THR A 75 -23.54 -22.54 -23.15
CA THR A 75 -22.65 -22.55 -22.00
C THR A 75 -22.06 -23.96 -21.82
N PRO A 76 -20.87 -24.08 -21.15
CA PRO A 76 -20.34 -25.38 -20.79
C PRO A 76 -21.33 -26.25 -20.01
N ALA A 77 -22.17 -25.64 -19.17
CA ALA A 77 -23.22 -26.31 -18.44
C ALA A 77 -24.26 -26.96 -19.37
N HIS A 78 -24.69 -26.27 -20.44
CA HIS A 78 -25.59 -26.83 -21.45
C HIS A 78 -24.96 -28.02 -22.18
N GLY A 79 -23.66 -27.95 -22.51
CA GLY A 79 -22.92 -29.05 -23.12
C GLY A 79 -22.89 -30.28 -22.24
N ILE A 80 -22.59 -30.11 -20.95
CA ILE A 80 -22.57 -31.19 -19.96
C ILE A 80 -23.97 -31.78 -19.75
N ALA A 81 -24.98 -30.93 -19.59
CA ALA A 81 -26.36 -31.37 -19.41
C ALA A 81 -26.85 -32.22 -20.59
N ARG A 82 -26.54 -31.77 -21.82
CA ARG A 82 -26.89 -32.51 -23.05
C ARG A 82 -26.14 -33.84 -23.16
N SER A 83 -24.83 -33.86 -22.93
CA SER A 83 -24.06 -35.10 -22.95
C SER A 83 -24.56 -36.09 -21.91
N ARG A 84 -24.91 -35.61 -20.71
CA ARG A 84 -25.52 -36.46 -19.67
C ARG A 84 -26.89 -37.04 -20.13
N HIS A 85 -27.73 -36.19 -20.70
CA HIS A 85 -29.06 -36.61 -21.21
C HIS A 85 -28.94 -37.67 -22.31
N ASP A 86 -27.99 -37.52 -23.23
CA ASP A 86 -27.87 -38.41 -24.40
C ASP A 86 -27.32 -39.81 -24.05
N VAL A 87 -26.62 -39.95 -22.89
CA VAL A 87 -25.97 -41.22 -22.49
C VAL A 87 -26.61 -41.89 -21.27
N THR A 88 -27.59 -41.25 -20.61
CA THR A 88 -28.20 -41.76 -19.35
C THR A 88 -29.63 -42.22 -19.55
N THR A 89 -30.02 -43.25 -18.80
CA THR A 89 -31.40 -43.72 -18.70
C THR A 89 -32.23 -42.76 -17.83
N LYS A 90 -33.56 -42.84 -17.90
CA LYS A 90 -34.45 -42.01 -17.08
C LYS A 90 -34.22 -42.18 -15.57
N ASP A 91 -33.89 -43.38 -15.12
CA ASP A 91 -33.62 -43.68 -13.70
C ASP A 91 -32.29 -43.05 -13.27
N GLU A 92 -31.27 -43.09 -14.14
CA GLU A 92 -29.99 -42.43 -13.89
C GLU A 92 -30.14 -40.92 -13.89
N GLN A 93 -30.93 -40.33 -14.79
CA GLN A 93 -31.25 -38.89 -14.81
C GLN A 93 -31.90 -38.44 -13.49
N THR A 94 -32.80 -39.24 -12.95
CA THR A 94 -33.48 -38.98 -11.66
C THR A 94 -32.44 -38.98 -10.51
N LYS A 95 -31.56 -39.98 -10.48
CA LYS A 95 -30.45 -40.04 -9.49
C LYS A 95 -29.48 -38.89 -9.63
N LEU A 96 -29.07 -38.54 -10.85
CA LEU A 96 -28.19 -37.38 -11.11
C LEU A 96 -28.84 -36.10 -10.64
N SER A 97 -30.10 -35.85 -10.93
CA SER A 97 -30.82 -34.66 -10.43
C SER A 97 -30.87 -34.60 -8.90
N ALA A 98 -31.00 -35.74 -8.21
CA ALA A 98 -30.93 -35.79 -6.75
C ALA A 98 -29.54 -35.45 -6.22
N PHE A 99 -28.47 -35.95 -6.87
CA PHE A 99 -27.09 -35.59 -6.51
C PHE A 99 -26.77 -34.13 -6.81
N ASP A 100 -27.20 -33.59 -7.94
CA ASP A 100 -27.00 -32.17 -8.27
C ASP A 100 -27.65 -31.25 -7.21
N LYS A 101 -28.85 -31.62 -6.71
CA LYS A 101 -29.48 -30.90 -5.57
C LYS A 101 -28.67 -31.00 -4.28
N GLN A 102 -28.12 -32.19 -3.97
CA GLN A 102 -27.26 -32.35 -2.80
C GLN A 102 -25.96 -31.55 -2.92
N ILE A 103 -25.33 -31.57 -4.09
CA ILE A 103 -24.12 -30.78 -4.38
C ILE A 103 -24.43 -29.29 -4.21
N ALA A 104 -25.51 -28.78 -4.78
CA ALA A 104 -25.92 -27.40 -4.63
C ALA A 104 -26.14 -27.00 -3.16
N ALA A 105 -26.77 -27.88 -2.37
CA ALA A 105 -26.99 -27.66 -0.94
C ALA A 105 -25.68 -27.62 -0.14
N VAL A 106 -24.72 -28.49 -0.47
CA VAL A 106 -23.38 -28.49 0.15
C VAL A 106 -22.58 -27.26 -0.28
N GLN A 107 -22.61 -26.89 -1.55
CA GLN A 107 -21.96 -25.68 -2.05
C GLN A 107 -22.52 -24.42 -1.39
N ALA A 108 -23.84 -24.34 -1.19
CA ALA A 108 -24.45 -23.23 -0.47
C ALA A 108 -23.96 -23.14 0.98
N LYS A 109 -23.84 -24.30 1.67
CA LYS A 109 -23.27 -24.36 3.03
C LYS A 109 -21.80 -23.93 3.03
N LEU A 110 -21.01 -24.38 2.05
CA LEU A 110 -19.60 -24.00 1.93
C LEU A 110 -19.44 -22.49 1.68
N LYS A 111 -20.27 -21.92 0.81
CA LYS A 111 -20.28 -20.48 0.53
C LYS A 111 -20.71 -19.65 1.75
N ALA A 112 -21.51 -20.21 2.64
CA ALA A 112 -21.92 -19.55 3.88
C ALA A 112 -20.82 -19.57 4.97
N VAL A 113 -19.77 -20.37 4.82
CA VAL A 113 -18.62 -20.35 5.72
C VAL A 113 -17.85 -19.07 5.48
N PRO A 114 -17.63 -18.23 6.51
CA PRO A 114 -16.84 -17.01 6.36
C PRO A 114 -15.43 -17.34 5.83
N GLU A 115 -14.99 -16.60 4.83
CA GLU A 115 -13.60 -16.70 4.37
C GLU A 115 -12.66 -16.31 5.50
N LEU A 116 -11.71 -17.18 5.80
CA LEU A 116 -10.65 -16.85 6.75
C LEU A 116 -9.76 -15.76 6.15
N PRO A 117 -9.30 -14.81 6.98
CA PRO A 117 -8.35 -13.82 6.52
C PRO A 117 -7.14 -14.50 5.88
N GLN A 118 -6.88 -14.18 4.63
CA GLN A 118 -5.71 -14.68 3.94
C GLN A 118 -4.49 -13.82 4.31
N MET A 119 -3.39 -14.47 4.62
CA MET A 119 -2.11 -13.81 4.84
C MET A 119 -1.01 -14.53 4.06
N TRP A 120 -0.03 -13.76 3.62
CA TRP A 120 1.16 -14.34 3.05
C TRP A 120 2.00 -15.00 4.14
N VAL A 121 2.28 -16.27 3.98
CA VAL A 121 3.16 -17.03 4.88
C VAL A 121 4.33 -17.54 4.06
N GLY A 122 5.55 -17.19 4.51
CA GLY A 122 6.76 -17.72 3.92
C GLY A 122 6.92 -19.21 4.23
N THR A 123 7.26 -19.98 3.23
CA THR A 123 7.74 -21.36 3.42
C THR A 123 9.24 -21.32 3.68
N HIS A 124 9.69 -22.09 4.66
CA HIS A 124 11.10 -22.18 5.02
C HIS A 124 11.69 -23.48 4.47
N THR A 125 12.80 -23.36 3.77
CA THR A 125 13.58 -24.50 3.32
C THR A 125 14.84 -24.62 4.17
N GLN A 126 15.30 -25.85 4.38
CA GLN A 126 16.59 -26.05 5.05
C GLN A 126 17.71 -25.43 4.21
N PRO A 127 18.65 -24.71 4.81
CA PRO A 127 19.84 -24.25 4.11
C PRO A 127 20.58 -25.46 3.53
N LYS A 128 20.88 -25.40 2.23
CA LYS A 128 21.56 -26.51 1.53
C LYS A 128 23.06 -26.42 1.66
N GLU A 129 23.58 -25.24 1.98
CA GLU A 129 25.01 -24.97 1.98
C GLU A 129 25.49 -24.52 3.35
N GLN A 130 26.71 -24.91 3.68
CA GLN A 130 27.43 -24.45 4.86
C GLN A 130 27.77 -22.97 4.69
N THR A 131 27.65 -22.22 5.76
CA THR A 131 28.05 -20.80 5.79
C THR A 131 29.50 -20.68 6.23
N PHE A 132 30.26 -19.80 5.60
CA PHE A 132 31.66 -19.55 5.87
C PHE A 132 31.94 -18.08 6.18
N VAL A 133 33.00 -17.81 6.91
CA VAL A 133 33.59 -16.46 6.94
C VAL A 133 34.27 -16.23 5.58
N HIS A 134 34.10 -15.06 5.01
CA HIS A 134 34.73 -14.70 3.74
C HIS A 134 35.87 -13.71 3.98
N LYS A 135 37.06 -14.05 3.49
CA LYS A 135 38.26 -13.21 3.62
C LYS A 135 38.06 -11.88 2.86
N GLY A 136 38.11 -10.77 3.60
CA GLY A 136 37.91 -9.46 3.01
C GLY A 136 36.48 -9.25 2.46
N GLY A 137 35.48 -10.06 2.86
CA GLY A 137 34.11 -10.01 2.34
C GLY A 137 33.94 -10.62 0.92
N ASP A 138 35.00 -11.24 0.37
CA ASP A 138 34.97 -11.82 -0.97
C ASP A 138 34.27 -13.20 -0.95
N PRO A 139 33.09 -13.36 -1.56
CA PRO A 139 32.37 -14.65 -1.58
C PRO A 139 33.17 -15.82 -2.19
N MET A 140 34.14 -15.49 -3.03
CA MET A 140 35.00 -16.50 -3.68
C MET A 140 36.18 -16.98 -2.80
N LYS A 141 36.33 -16.40 -1.59
CA LYS A 141 37.41 -16.74 -0.65
C LYS A 141 36.85 -17.21 0.69
N PRO A 142 36.18 -18.38 0.74
CA PRO A 142 35.70 -18.94 2.00
C PRO A 142 36.86 -19.26 2.92
N ALA A 143 36.71 -18.95 4.21
CA ALA A 143 37.62 -19.34 5.28
C ALA A 143 36.93 -20.37 6.19
N ASP A 144 36.91 -20.13 7.52
CA ASP A 144 36.37 -21.09 8.47
C ASP A 144 34.84 -21.21 8.36
N ALA A 145 34.36 -22.43 8.48
CA ALA A 145 32.91 -22.68 8.58
C ALA A 145 32.35 -22.12 9.87
N VAL A 146 31.16 -21.52 9.80
CA VAL A 146 30.48 -20.95 10.96
C VAL A 146 29.12 -21.60 11.17
N VAL A 147 28.68 -21.58 12.42
CA VAL A 147 27.35 -22.03 12.83
C VAL A 147 26.49 -20.80 13.19
N PRO A 148 25.14 -20.90 13.17
CA PRO A 148 24.27 -19.83 13.62
C PRO A 148 24.50 -19.55 15.11
N ALA A 149 24.96 -18.34 15.44
CA ALA A 149 25.29 -17.93 16.79
C ALA A 149 24.94 -16.46 17.03
N SER A 150 24.94 -16.05 18.30
CA SER A 150 24.84 -14.65 18.71
C SER A 150 26.16 -13.90 18.46
N LEU A 151 26.12 -12.57 18.66
CA LEU A 151 27.31 -11.72 18.56
C LEU A 151 28.24 -11.94 19.74
N SER A 152 29.42 -12.53 19.53
CA SER A 152 30.37 -12.87 20.59
C SER A 152 30.85 -11.66 21.41
N VAL A 153 30.87 -10.47 20.82
CA VAL A 153 31.22 -9.23 21.54
C VAL A 153 30.29 -8.94 22.70
N LEU A 154 29.08 -9.49 22.72
CA LEU A 154 28.07 -9.29 23.75
C LEU A 154 27.98 -10.46 24.76
N ASP A 155 28.76 -11.52 24.62
CA ASP A 155 28.66 -12.72 25.46
C ASP A 155 28.87 -12.46 26.95
N GLN A 156 29.57 -11.37 27.31
CA GLN A 156 29.79 -10.96 28.68
C GLN A 156 28.58 -10.25 29.34
N VAL A 157 27.66 -9.74 28.53
CA VAL A 157 26.55 -8.91 29.00
C VAL A 157 25.17 -9.48 28.71
N THR A 158 25.07 -10.39 27.74
CA THR A 158 23.83 -11.10 27.43
C THR A 158 24.14 -12.57 27.15
N LYS A 159 23.20 -13.46 27.50
CA LYS A 159 23.38 -14.89 27.27
C LYS A 159 23.44 -15.17 25.77
N SER A 160 24.57 -15.68 25.32
CA SER A 160 24.79 -16.14 23.94
C SER A 160 23.95 -17.37 23.58
N TYR A 161 23.80 -17.60 22.31
CA TYR A 161 23.33 -18.87 21.77
C TYR A 161 24.26 -19.32 20.64
N GLU A 162 24.39 -20.64 20.51
CA GLU A 162 25.00 -21.31 19.38
C GLU A 162 24.11 -22.49 19.03
N LEU A 163 23.86 -22.68 17.74
CA LEU A 163 23.03 -23.78 17.25
C LEU A 163 23.85 -24.79 16.51
N LYS A 164 23.33 -26.02 16.41
CA LYS A 164 23.94 -27.06 15.58
C LYS A 164 23.99 -26.63 14.11
N PRO A 165 24.97 -27.06 13.32
CA PRO A 165 25.09 -26.72 11.90
C PRO A 165 23.84 -27.09 11.08
N ASP A 166 23.17 -28.17 11.46
CA ASP A 166 21.94 -28.68 10.82
C ASP A 166 20.64 -28.14 11.43
N ALA A 167 20.74 -27.17 12.34
CA ALA A 167 19.54 -26.56 12.95
C ALA A 167 18.57 -26.04 11.88
N GLY A 168 17.28 -26.33 12.07
CA GLY A 168 16.24 -25.95 11.15
C GLY A 168 16.06 -24.44 11.04
N GLU A 169 15.60 -23.94 9.89
CA GLU A 169 15.40 -22.50 9.65
C GLU A 169 14.46 -21.86 10.72
N GLY A 170 13.42 -22.56 11.12
CA GLY A 170 12.51 -22.09 12.19
C GLY A 170 13.22 -21.96 13.54
N GLU A 171 14.11 -22.91 13.87
CA GLU A 171 14.93 -22.87 15.10
C GLU A 171 15.91 -21.70 15.07
N ARG A 172 16.59 -21.48 13.95
CA ARG A 172 17.52 -20.34 13.76
C ARG A 172 16.80 -19.00 13.95
N ARG A 173 15.65 -18.81 13.33
CA ARG A 173 14.84 -17.59 13.48
C ARG A 173 14.34 -17.39 14.91
N LEU A 174 13.88 -18.46 15.54
CA LEU A 174 13.39 -18.40 16.93
C LEU A 174 14.52 -18.07 17.92
N ALA A 175 15.70 -18.64 17.74
CA ALA A 175 16.87 -18.35 18.60
C ALA A 175 17.27 -16.88 18.46
N LEU A 176 17.35 -16.36 17.23
CA LEU A 176 17.63 -14.94 16.99
C LEU A 176 16.54 -14.03 17.60
N ALA A 177 15.27 -14.35 17.38
CA ALA A 177 14.15 -13.56 17.94
C ALA A 177 14.20 -13.52 19.48
N LYS A 178 14.43 -14.67 20.10
CA LYS A 178 14.59 -14.76 21.56
C LYS A 178 15.78 -13.92 22.05
N TRP A 179 16.91 -13.97 21.36
CA TRP A 179 18.09 -13.20 21.74
C TRP A 179 17.89 -11.70 21.58
N ILE A 180 17.26 -11.24 20.49
CA ILE A 180 16.92 -9.83 20.26
C ILE A 180 16.02 -9.29 21.37
N THR A 181 15.05 -10.07 21.84
CA THR A 181 14.03 -9.63 22.82
C THR A 181 14.41 -9.92 24.27
N ARG A 182 15.63 -10.37 24.54
CA ARG A 182 16.10 -10.61 25.91
C ARG A 182 16.17 -9.30 26.71
N THR A 183 15.83 -9.37 27.97
CA THR A 183 15.86 -8.21 28.89
C THR A 183 17.27 -7.75 29.23
N ASP A 184 18.25 -8.64 29.11
CA ASP A 184 19.69 -8.38 29.29
C ASP A 184 20.42 -7.99 27.97
N ASN A 185 19.72 -7.93 26.84
CA ASN A 185 20.31 -7.45 25.60
C ASN A 185 20.50 -5.93 25.67
N PRO A 186 21.75 -5.43 25.59
CA PRO A 186 22.00 -3.99 25.78
C PRO A 186 21.66 -3.15 24.53
N LEU A 187 21.54 -3.74 23.36
CA LEU A 187 21.38 -3.01 22.10
C LEU A 187 19.92 -2.72 21.77
N THR A 188 19.09 -3.75 21.76
CA THR A 188 17.70 -3.62 21.28
C THR A 188 16.90 -2.53 21.99
N PRO A 189 16.89 -2.47 23.37
CA PRO A 189 16.12 -1.46 24.04
C PRO A 189 16.68 -0.05 23.82
N ARG A 190 18.02 0.12 23.74
CA ARG A 190 18.63 1.42 23.43
C ARG A 190 18.31 1.90 22.03
N VAL A 191 18.41 1.02 21.04
CA VAL A 191 18.07 1.35 19.64
C VAL A 191 16.62 1.77 19.53
N LEU A 192 15.70 1.04 20.16
CA LEU A 192 14.27 1.38 20.09
C LEU A 192 13.96 2.67 20.89
N ALA A 193 14.52 2.85 22.08
CA ALA A 193 14.37 4.08 22.84
C ALA A 193 14.91 5.31 22.07
N ASN A 194 16.07 5.17 21.43
CA ASN A 194 16.65 6.21 20.58
C ASN A 194 15.75 6.57 19.40
N ARG A 195 15.12 5.59 18.76
CA ARG A 195 14.17 5.84 17.66
C ARG A 195 12.90 6.53 18.14
N VAL A 196 12.35 6.13 19.28
CA VAL A 196 11.19 6.82 19.87
C VAL A 196 11.55 8.26 20.22
N TRP A 197 12.71 8.50 20.79
CA TRP A 197 13.23 9.86 21.03
C TRP A 197 13.35 10.67 19.73
N GLN A 198 13.96 10.07 18.71
CA GLN A 198 14.12 10.70 17.37
C GLN A 198 12.78 11.11 16.76
N TRP A 199 11.73 10.30 16.93
CA TRP A 199 10.41 10.64 16.41
C TRP A 199 9.81 11.88 17.07
N HIS A 200 10.15 12.15 18.32
CA HIS A 200 9.67 13.33 19.05
C HIS A 200 10.54 14.57 18.79
N PHE A 201 11.86 14.42 18.79
CA PHE A 201 12.80 15.54 18.72
C PHE A 201 13.48 15.71 17.37
N GLY A 202 13.12 14.90 16.36
CA GLY A 202 13.73 14.95 15.01
C GLY A 202 15.10 14.27 14.91
N THR A 203 15.91 14.31 15.99
CA THR A 203 17.23 13.68 16.07
C THR A 203 17.33 12.79 17.28
N GLY A 204 17.91 11.60 17.13
CA GLY A 204 18.12 10.67 18.24
C GLY A 204 19.18 11.16 19.24
N ILE A 205 19.17 10.65 20.45
CA ILE A 205 20.26 10.84 21.44
C ILE A 205 21.57 10.35 20.82
N VAL A 206 21.52 9.23 20.06
CA VAL A 206 22.55 8.80 19.12
C VAL A 206 22.09 9.22 17.72
N ASP A 207 22.84 10.10 17.04
CA ASP A 207 22.45 10.66 15.75
C ASP A 207 22.56 9.66 14.58
N THR A 208 23.26 8.55 14.78
CA THR A 208 23.37 7.44 13.83
C THR A 208 22.44 6.27 14.24
N PRO A 209 21.13 6.35 14.00
CA PRO A 209 20.15 5.40 14.60
C PRO A 209 20.28 3.96 14.10
N SER A 210 21.05 3.71 13.05
CA SER A 210 21.37 2.37 12.56
C SER A 210 22.81 1.93 12.83
N ASP A 211 23.60 2.78 13.49
CA ASP A 211 24.98 2.46 13.84
C ASP A 211 25.26 2.86 15.31
N PHE A 212 25.24 1.88 16.19
CA PHE A 212 25.61 1.97 17.60
C PHE A 212 26.99 1.36 17.85
N GLY A 213 27.73 1.10 16.78
CA GLY A 213 29.08 0.54 16.81
C GLY A 213 30.15 1.63 16.92
N PHE A 214 31.38 1.20 16.64
CA PHE A 214 32.59 2.05 16.79
C PHE A 214 32.57 3.29 15.87
N LEU A 215 32.00 3.17 14.66
CA LEU A 215 31.88 4.27 13.71
C LEU A 215 30.65 5.15 13.91
N GLY A 216 29.73 4.72 14.78
CA GLY A 216 28.53 5.48 15.11
C GLY A 216 28.80 6.68 16.02
N SER A 217 27.88 7.62 16.05
CA SER A 217 27.92 8.76 16.94
C SER A 217 27.79 8.33 18.40
N LYS A 218 28.51 9.00 19.28
CA LYS A 218 28.32 8.82 20.72
C LYS A 218 26.99 9.45 21.16
N PRO A 219 26.31 8.87 22.16
CA PRO A 219 25.10 9.47 22.70
C PRO A 219 25.42 10.83 23.38
N THR A 220 24.59 11.82 23.16
CA THR A 220 24.70 13.14 23.82
C THR A 220 24.35 13.04 25.30
N HIS A 221 23.44 12.17 25.68
CA HIS A 221 22.94 11.95 27.03
C HIS A 221 22.89 10.43 27.31
N PRO A 222 24.03 9.79 27.65
CA PRO A 222 24.10 8.35 27.84
C PRO A 222 23.17 7.83 28.93
N GLU A 223 23.11 8.50 30.08
CA GLU A 223 22.26 8.11 31.22
C GLU A 223 20.78 8.21 30.87
N LEU A 224 20.37 9.20 30.06
CA LEU A 224 18.99 9.32 29.56
C LEU A 224 18.65 8.18 28.61
N LEU A 225 19.56 7.80 27.71
CA LEU A 225 19.35 6.69 26.83
C LEU A 225 19.17 5.38 27.61
N ASP A 226 19.99 5.15 28.62
CA ASP A 226 19.92 3.97 29.46
C ASP A 226 18.65 3.95 30.34
N TYR A 227 18.24 5.10 30.85
CA TYR A 227 16.98 5.26 31.58
C TYR A 227 15.78 4.89 30.65
N LEU A 228 15.66 5.49 29.48
CA LEU A 228 14.57 5.21 28.52
C LEU A 228 14.55 3.75 28.10
N ALA A 229 15.72 3.16 27.86
CA ALA A 229 15.84 1.75 27.50
C ALA A 229 15.36 0.84 28.67
N SER A 230 15.74 1.13 29.88
CA SER A 230 15.32 0.37 31.08
C SER A 230 13.81 0.49 31.30
N ARG A 231 13.24 1.69 31.13
CA ARG A 231 11.78 1.94 31.22
C ARG A 231 11.00 1.13 30.18
N LEU A 232 11.51 1.06 28.94
CA LEU A 232 10.89 0.26 27.88
C LEU A 232 10.79 -1.22 28.25
N VAL A 233 11.89 -1.80 28.76
CA VAL A 233 11.94 -3.19 29.24
C VAL A 233 11.03 -3.41 30.42
N ALA A 234 11.09 -2.54 31.42
CA ALA A 234 10.26 -2.62 32.66
C ALA A 234 8.76 -2.53 32.35
N ASN A 235 8.38 -1.78 31.33
CA ASN A 235 6.98 -1.67 30.83
C ASN A 235 6.57 -2.81 29.88
N GLY A 236 7.33 -3.90 29.80
CA GLY A 236 7.03 -5.06 28.93
C GLY A 236 7.05 -4.70 27.45
N TRP A 237 7.99 -3.89 27.01
CA TRP A 237 8.17 -3.44 25.61
C TRP A 237 6.99 -2.64 25.04
N LYS A 238 6.16 -2.05 25.89
CA LYS A 238 5.03 -1.20 25.48
C LYS A 238 5.51 0.20 25.17
N LEU A 239 5.23 0.70 23.99
CA LEU A 239 5.65 2.03 23.52
C LEU A 239 4.83 3.16 24.14
N LYS A 240 3.52 2.98 24.35
CA LYS A 240 2.64 4.05 24.86
C LYS A 240 3.11 4.68 26.20
N PRO A 241 3.55 3.91 27.22
CA PRO A 241 4.09 4.50 28.43
C PRO A 241 5.34 5.35 28.18
N LEU A 242 6.23 4.90 27.27
CA LEU A 242 7.44 5.64 26.93
C LEU A 242 7.13 6.95 26.18
N HIS A 243 6.22 6.93 25.20
CA HIS A 243 5.73 8.15 24.55
C HIS A 243 5.15 9.13 25.58
N ARG A 244 4.31 8.64 26.49
CA ARG A 244 3.71 9.49 27.52
C ARG A 244 4.77 10.15 28.43
N GLU A 245 5.78 9.40 28.84
CA GLU A 245 6.86 9.88 29.68
C GLU A 245 7.66 11.00 29.01
N ILE A 246 7.98 10.83 27.74
CA ILE A 246 8.67 11.83 26.91
C ILE A 246 7.81 13.09 26.74
N LEU A 247 6.56 12.94 26.32
CA LEU A 247 5.65 14.06 26.04
C LEU A 247 5.31 14.90 27.28
N LEU A 248 5.32 14.32 28.48
CA LEU A 248 5.07 15.04 29.71
C LEU A 248 6.35 15.59 30.41
N SER A 249 7.52 15.37 29.77
CA SER A 249 8.78 15.88 30.31
C SER A 249 8.90 17.40 30.11
N GLN A 250 9.59 18.05 31.03
CA GLN A 250 9.92 19.48 30.89
C GLN A 250 10.76 19.76 29.65
N THR A 251 11.58 18.79 29.24
CA THR A 251 12.38 18.87 28.00
C THR A 251 11.51 18.96 26.76
N TYR A 252 10.39 18.24 26.71
CA TYR A 252 9.46 18.32 25.58
C TYR A 252 8.61 19.59 25.63
N LEU A 253 8.25 20.06 26.81
CA LEU A 253 7.40 21.22 27.04
C LEU A 253 8.14 22.56 26.98
N GLN A 254 9.48 22.55 26.79
CA GLN A 254 10.26 23.78 26.71
C GLN A 254 9.99 24.57 25.44
N SER A 255 10.24 25.88 25.49
CA SER A 255 10.08 26.76 24.31
C SER A 255 11.10 26.46 23.21
N ALA A 256 10.71 26.68 21.97
CA ALA A 256 11.59 26.66 20.80
C ALA A 256 12.33 28.01 20.60
N ALA A 257 12.12 29.01 21.44
CA ALA A 257 12.70 30.33 21.29
C ALA A 257 14.23 30.27 21.15
N TYR A 258 14.75 31.01 20.15
CA TYR A 258 16.19 31.09 19.89
C TYR A 258 16.90 31.88 20.97
N ARG A 259 18.05 31.38 21.46
CA ARG A 259 18.95 32.04 22.37
C ARG A 259 20.35 32.06 21.80
N GLU A 260 20.85 33.25 21.54
CA GLU A 260 22.14 33.43 20.88
C GLU A 260 23.34 32.90 21.66
N ASP A 261 23.32 33.05 23.02
CA ASP A 261 24.32 32.54 23.92
C ASP A 261 24.45 31.01 23.82
N ALA A 262 23.32 30.31 23.94
CA ALA A 262 23.28 28.87 23.84
C ALA A 262 23.62 28.34 22.42
N ALA A 263 23.19 29.04 21.41
CA ALA A 263 23.47 28.67 20.01
C ALA A 263 24.95 28.77 19.62
N LYS A 264 25.75 29.59 20.32
CA LYS A 264 27.21 29.64 20.13
C LYS A 264 27.90 28.37 20.61
N GLU A 265 27.38 27.74 21.64
CA GLU A 265 27.91 26.49 22.25
C GLU A 265 27.36 25.27 21.52
N ASP A 266 26.06 25.26 21.20
CA ASP A 266 25.35 24.13 20.59
C ASP A 266 24.36 24.62 19.54
N LYS A 267 24.86 24.90 18.32
CA LYS A 267 24.08 25.44 17.21
C LYS A 267 22.84 24.64 16.87
N ASP A 268 22.95 23.33 16.92
CA ASP A 268 21.91 22.40 16.48
C ASP A 268 20.98 21.92 17.62
N ALA A 269 21.09 22.56 18.80
CA ALA A 269 20.32 22.22 20.00
C ALA A 269 20.40 20.72 20.39
N ARG A 270 21.56 20.10 20.15
CA ARG A 270 21.81 18.69 20.49
C ARG A 270 21.81 18.43 21.99
N LEU A 271 22.13 19.45 22.77
CA LEU A 271 22.07 19.42 24.25
C LEU A 271 20.72 19.90 24.80
N LEU A 272 19.74 20.08 23.91
CA LEU A 272 18.34 20.35 24.32
C LEU A 272 18.13 21.65 25.10
N TRP A 273 18.87 22.71 24.77
CA TRP A 273 18.70 24.04 25.38
C TRP A 273 17.41 24.75 24.93
N ARG A 274 16.76 24.24 23.86
CA ARG A 274 15.41 24.60 23.39
C ARG A 274 14.75 23.37 22.79
N PHE A 275 13.44 23.42 22.56
CA PHE A 275 12.79 22.46 21.70
C PHE A 275 13.33 22.61 20.27
N PRO A 276 13.90 21.58 19.65
CA PRO A 276 14.43 21.71 18.30
C PRO A 276 13.27 21.80 17.28
N PRO A 277 13.13 22.93 16.55
CA PRO A 277 12.11 23.03 15.52
C PRO A 277 12.26 21.91 14.51
N ARG A 278 11.15 21.25 14.17
CA ARG A 278 11.16 20.19 13.17
C ARG A 278 10.05 20.38 12.14
N ARG A 279 10.35 20.08 10.89
CA ARG A 279 9.34 20.07 9.85
C ARG A 279 8.44 18.82 10.01
N LEU A 280 7.15 18.97 9.70
CA LEU A 280 6.22 17.86 9.57
C LEU A 280 6.71 16.88 8.49
N SER A 281 6.56 15.58 8.73
CA SER A 281 6.75 14.57 7.70
C SER A 281 5.66 14.67 6.63
N ALA A 282 5.91 14.09 5.46
CA ALA A 282 4.96 14.09 4.35
C ALA A 282 3.56 13.62 4.76
N GLU A 283 3.51 12.54 5.55
CA GLU A 283 2.26 11.97 6.04
C GLU A 283 1.57 12.86 7.09
N GLU A 284 2.36 13.46 8.01
CA GLU A 284 1.84 14.42 9.00
C GLU A 284 1.28 15.66 8.30
N LEU A 285 2.00 16.20 7.31
CA LEU A 285 1.57 17.36 6.53
C LEU A 285 0.25 17.08 5.82
N ARG A 286 0.14 15.96 5.11
CA ARG A 286 -1.08 15.58 4.43
C ARG A 286 -2.27 15.42 5.40
N ASP A 287 -2.07 14.75 6.52
CA ASP A 287 -3.09 14.56 7.55
C ASP A 287 -3.51 15.90 8.18
N THR A 288 -2.55 16.83 8.38
CA THR A 288 -2.82 18.20 8.86
C THR A 288 -3.68 18.97 7.86
N MET A 289 -3.35 18.93 6.57
CA MET A 289 -4.15 19.59 5.53
C MET A 289 -5.58 19.05 5.47
N LEU A 290 -5.76 17.72 5.58
CA LEU A 290 -7.08 17.10 5.67
C LEU A 290 -7.84 17.54 6.94
N THR A 291 -7.14 17.68 8.07
CA THR A 291 -7.74 18.16 9.32
C THR A 291 -8.19 19.61 9.22
N VAL A 292 -7.33 20.48 8.70
CA VAL A 292 -7.63 21.89 8.45
C VAL A 292 -8.81 22.05 7.49
N GLY A 293 -8.88 21.23 6.44
CA GLY A 293 -10.00 21.17 5.50
C GLY A 293 -11.27 20.48 6.04
N SER A 294 -11.24 19.89 7.25
CA SER A 294 -12.31 19.02 7.80
C SER A 294 -12.70 17.86 6.91
N LYS A 295 -11.72 17.31 6.24
CA LYS A 295 -11.91 16.15 5.36
C LYS A 295 -11.33 14.86 5.97
N LEU A 296 -10.49 14.96 7.01
CA LEU A 296 -9.87 13.80 7.60
C LEU A 296 -10.90 12.81 8.15
N GLN A 297 -10.82 11.57 7.65
CA GLN A 297 -11.60 10.43 8.12
C GLN A 297 -10.74 9.56 9.02
N LEU A 298 -11.15 9.45 10.29
CA LEU A 298 -10.47 8.60 11.27
C LEU A 298 -10.93 7.14 11.21
N GLU A 299 -12.16 6.92 10.73
CA GLU A 299 -12.75 5.60 10.58
C GLU A 299 -12.96 5.23 9.09
N PRO A 300 -12.82 3.96 8.73
CA PRO A 300 -12.37 2.86 9.60
C PRO A 300 -10.87 2.95 9.88
N SER A 301 -10.48 2.69 11.13
CA SER A 301 -9.09 2.52 11.52
C SER A 301 -8.62 1.12 11.12
N GLY A 302 -7.62 1.01 10.24
CA GLY A 302 -7.17 -0.28 9.69
C GLY A 302 -7.91 -0.69 8.40
N GLY A 303 -7.93 -2.00 8.12
CA GLY A 303 -8.48 -2.55 6.89
C GLY A 303 -7.59 -2.34 5.66
N PRO A 304 -8.11 -2.58 4.44
CA PRO A 304 -7.33 -2.41 3.21
C PRO A 304 -6.83 -0.97 3.04
N GLY A 305 -5.61 -0.83 2.55
CA GLY A 305 -5.04 0.48 2.23
C GLY A 305 -5.80 1.17 1.09
N PHE A 306 -5.84 2.50 1.12
CA PHE A 306 -6.33 3.30 0.01
C PHE A 306 -5.16 3.70 -0.91
N ARG A 307 -5.46 4.06 -2.17
CA ARG A 307 -4.46 4.43 -3.18
C ARG A 307 -4.46 5.93 -3.41
N LEU A 308 -3.27 6.50 -3.59
CA LEU A 308 -3.04 7.87 -4.04
C LEU A 308 -2.49 7.90 -5.48
N TYR A 309 -2.58 6.78 -6.18
CA TYR A 309 -2.13 6.58 -7.55
C TYR A 309 -3.10 5.68 -8.31
N ARG A 310 -3.06 5.74 -9.63
CA ARG A 310 -3.74 4.81 -10.53
C ARG A 310 -2.72 4.09 -11.41
N TYR A 311 -3.01 2.84 -11.74
CA TYR A 311 -2.22 2.11 -12.72
C TYR A 311 -2.66 2.47 -14.14
N LEU A 312 -1.69 2.72 -15.00
CA LEU A 312 -1.89 2.75 -16.44
C LEU A 312 -1.66 1.34 -16.97
N ALA A 313 -2.64 0.82 -17.69
CA ALA A 313 -2.52 -0.46 -18.40
C ALA A 313 -1.63 -0.24 -19.65
N ASN A 314 -0.34 -0.28 -19.44
CA ASN A 314 0.67 -0.27 -20.50
C ASN A 314 1.62 -1.45 -20.30
N ASN A 315 2.51 -1.68 -21.26
CA ASN A 315 3.46 -2.80 -21.23
C ASN A 315 4.45 -2.75 -20.05
N VAL A 316 4.48 -1.67 -19.28
CA VAL A 316 5.45 -1.42 -18.19
C VAL A 316 4.77 -1.26 -16.83
N SER A 317 3.45 -1.36 -16.73
CA SER A 317 2.69 -1.19 -15.46
C SER A 317 3.06 0.09 -14.71
N THR A 318 2.94 1.23 -15.38
CA THR A 318 3.26 2.54 -14.80
C THR A 318 2.19 2.99 -13.83
N SER A 319 2.59 3.47 -12.66
CA SER A 319 1.72 4.16 -11.71
C SER A 319 1.85 5.68 -11.88
N VAL A 320 0.74 6.38 -11.86
CA VAL A 320 0.71 7.85 -11.88
C VAL A 320 -0.10 8.38 -10.69
N PRO A 321 0.29 9.53 -10.12
CA PRO A 321 -0.46 10.15 -9.04
C PRO A 321 -1.91 10.45 -9.41
N LEU A 322 -2.76 10.64 -8.41
CA LEU A 322 -4.14 11.07 -8.61
C LEU A 322 -4.20 12.60 -8.71
N ASP A 323 -4.86 13.11 -9.75
CA ASP A 323 -5.16 14.54 -9.91
C ASP A 323 -6.48 14.95 -9.25
N THR A 324 -7.31 13.98 -8.86
CA THR A 324 -8.60 14.20 -8.19
C THR A 324 -8.66 13.39 -6.91
N HIS A 325 -9.15 14.02 -5.84
CA HIS A 325 -9.15 13.45 -4.50
C HIS A 325 -10.58 13.41 -3.96
N GLY A 326 -11.05 12.19 -3.69
CA GLY A 326 -12.38 11.93 -3.13
C GLY A 326 -12.33 11.38 -1.70
N PRO A 327 -13.50 11.16 -1.09
CA PRO A 327 -13.65 10.65 0.28
C PRO A 327 -12.86 9.35 0.53
N GLU A 328 -12.69 8.50 -0.48
CA GLU A 328 -11.91 7.26 -0.43
C GLU A 328 -10.43 7.50 -0.08
N SER A 329 -9.91 8.69 -0.42
CA SER A 329 -8.53 9.09 -0.14
C SER A 329 -8.36 9.94 1.13
N TYR A 330 -9.44 10.28 1.84
CA TYR A 330 -9.38 11.21 2.98
C TYR A 330 -9.01 10.56 4.32
N ARG A 331 -8.65 9.29 4.30
CA ARG A 331 -8.11 8.58 5.48
C ARG A 331 -6.70 9.06 5.81
N ARG A 332 -6.25 8.80 7.04
CA ARG A 332 -4.88 9.09 7.47
C ARG A 332 -3.86 8.45 6.53
N ALA A 333 -2.78 9.20 6.26
CA ALA A 333 -1.73 8.76 5.34
C ALA A 333 -1.05 7.45 5.76
N VAL A 334 -1.04 7.11 7.05
CA VAL A 334 -0.53 5.83 7.55
C VAL A 334 -1.23 4.60 6.96
N TYR A 335 -2.44 4.75 6.46
CA TYR A 335 -3.21 3.68 5.80
C TYR A 335 -3.08 3.67 4.28
N HIS A 336 -2.30 4.56 3.69
CA HIS A 336 -2.15 4.56 2.25
C HIS A 336 -1.37 3.32 1.78
N GLN A 337 -1.76 2.78 0.62
CA GLN A 337 -1.07 1.66 0.00
C GLN A 337 0.27 2.12 -0.57
N ASN A 338 1.34 1.82 0.14
CA ASN A 338 2.69 2.16 -0.26
C ASN A 338 3.25 1.05 -1.16
N ALA A 339 3.00 1.12 -2.46
CA ALA A 339 3.45 0.13 -3.43
C ALA A 339 4.79 0.53 -4.06
N ARG A 340 5.70 -0.44 -4.19
CA ARG A 340 6.97 -0.23 -4.91
C ARG A 340 6.69 0.27 -6.33
N ALA A 341 7.56 1.11 -6.86
CA ALA A 341 7.44 1.71 -8.19
C ALA A 341 6.19 2.60 -8.40
N SER A 342 5.43 2.94 -7.37
CA SER A 342 4.41 3.96 -7.44
C SER A 342 4.91 5.26 -6.83
N VAL A 343 4.74 6.35 -7.56
CA VAL A 343 5.08 7.69 -7.11
C VAL A 343 3.82 8.37 -6.60
N VAL A 344 3.89 8.91 -5.40
CA VAL A 344 2.86 9.78 -4.83
C VAL A 344 3.52 11.14 -4.65
N ASP A 345 3.31 12.03 -5.60
CA ASP A 345 4.01 13.29 -5.76
C ASP A 345 4.03 14.14 -4.48
N VAL A 346 2.86 14.45 -3.91
CA VAL A 346 2.76 15.25 -2.68
C VAL A 346 3.53 14.65 -1.49
N LEU A 347 3.63 13.32 -1.41
CA LEU A 347 4.40 12.68 -0.35
C LEU A 347 5.91 12.66 -0.66
N ASN A 348 6.26 12.38 -1.91
CA ASN A 348 7.66 12.31 -2.34
C ASN A 348 8.34 13.68 -2.31
N ASP A 349 7.62 14.75 -2.67
CA ASP A 349 8.14 16.13 -2.61
C ASP A 349 8.51 16.52 -1.17
N PHE A 350 7.85 15.91 -0.16
CA PHE A 350 8.12 16.11 1.26
C PHE A 350 8.92 14.98 1.90
N ASP A 351 9.84 14.39 1.13
CA ASP A 351 10.83 13.41 1.60
C ASP A 351 10.23 12.11 2.15
N LEU A 352 9.15 11.59 1.52
CA LEU A 352 8.71 10.23 1.82
C LEU A 352 9.86 9.26 1.52
N PRO A 353 10.27 8.40 2.47
CA PRO A 353 11.35 7.45 2.23
C PRO A 353 11.03 6.49 1.07
N ASP A 354 12.05 6.16 0.27
CA ASP A 354 11.92 5.07 -0.70
C ASP A 354 11.62 3.76 0.02
N ILE A 355 10.47 3.19 -0.31
CA ILE A 355 9.98 1.95 0.31
C ILE A 355 10.78 0.69 -0.07
N ALA A 356 11.66 0.79 -1.05
CA ALA A 356 12.54 -0.31 -1.44
C ALA A 356 13.69 -0.52 -0.46
N PHE A 357 14.03 0.50 0.35
CA PHE A 357 15.17 0.49 1.25
C PHE A 357 14.78 0.85 2.69
N ALA A 358 15.49 0.28 3.64
CA ALA A 358 15.35 0.69 5.04
C ALA A 358 15.96 2.08 5.25
N ALA A 359 15.18 3.03 5.73
CA ALA A 359 15.63 4.38 6.07
C ALA A 359 15.80 4.54 7.58
N PRO A 360 17.03 4.66 8.09
CA PRO A 360 17.28 4.85 9.52
C PRO A 360 16.86 6.23 10.02
N LYS A 361 16.97 7.23 9.16
CA LYS A 361 16.60 8.62 9.38
C LYS A 361 15.92 9.13 8.11
N ARG A 362 14.84 9.88 8.26
CA ARG A 362 14.20 10.54 7.10
C ARG A 362 15.06 11.70 6.64
N ALA A 363 15.11 11.94 5.34
CA ALA A 363 15.60 13.20 4.80
C ALA A 363 14.70 14.35 5.28
N ASN A 364 15.26 15.52 5.36
CA ASN A 364 14.54 16.75 5.64
C ASN A 364 15.14 17.85 4.78
N THR A 365 14.69 17.91 3.50
CA THR A 365 15.17 18.88 2.53
C THR A 365 14.25 20.09 2.47
N THR A 366 14.76 21.21 2.02
CA THR A 366 13.98 22.40 1.68
C THR A 366 14.20 22.70 0.21
N THR A 367 13.17 22.52 -0.60
CA THR A 367 13.27 22.66 -2.06
C THR A 367 12.22 23.62 -2.60
N PRO A 368 12.48 24.32 -3.72
CA PRO A 368 11.47 25.13 -4.39
C PRO A 368 10.24 24.32 -4.83
N LEU A 369 10.43 23.01 -5.13
CA LEU A 369 9.35 22.12 -5.51
C LEU A 369 8.31 21.95 -4.39
N GLN A 370 8.75 21.88 -3.14
CA GLN A 370 7.85 21.80 -1.99
C GLN A 370 6.92 23.02 -1.90
N ALA A 371 7.46 24.24 -2.10
CA ALA A 371 6.65 25.44 -2.13
C ALA A 371 5.69 25.46 -3.32
N LEU A 372 6.11 25.00 -4.50
CA LEU A 372 5.26 24.90 -5.68
C LEU A 372 4.13 23.87 -5.47
N THR A 373 4.43 22.76 -4.86
CA THR A 373 3.42 21.71 -4.51
C THR A 373 2.39 22.28 -3.55
N LEU A 374 2.78 22.98 -2.50
CA LEU A 374 1.84 23.62 -1.57
C LEU A 374 1.01 24.73 -2.23
N LEU A 375 1.53 25.39 -3.26
CA LEU A 375 0.78 26.40 -3.97
C LEU A 375 -0.16 25.86 -5.03
N ASN A 376 0.24 24.82 -5.78
CA ASN A 376 -0.39 24.47 -7.05
C ASN A 376 -0.94 23.05 -7.13
N HIS A 377 -0.54 22.17 -6.20
CA HIS A 377 -1.00 20.77 -6.26
C HIS A 377 -2.52 20.66 -6.07
N SER A 378 -3.18 19.85 -6.87
CA SER A 378 -4.64 19.65 -6.83
C SER A 378 -5.16 19.36 -5.42
N PHE A 379 -4.47 18.50 -4.67
CA PHE A 379 -4.82 18.19 -3.28
C PHE A 379 -4.80 19.44 -2.38
N THR A 380 -3.78 20.30 -2.52
CA THR A 380 -3.70 21.55 -1.72
C THR A 380 -4.83 22.51 -2.08
N LEU A 381 -5.14 22.65 -3.37
CA LEU A 381 -6.24 23.48 -3.84
C LEU A 381 -7.59 22.97 -3.33
N ASP A 382 -7.81 21.66 -3.34
CA ASP A 382 -9.04 21.04 -2.79
C ASP A 382 -9.17 21.30 -1.28
N MET A 383 -8.07 21.22 -0.52
CA MET A 383 -8.07 21.51 0.92
C MET A 383 -8.28 23.00 1.21
N ALA A 384 -7.69 23.89 0.40
CA ALA A 384 -7.92 25.34 0.50
C ALA A 384 -9.38 25.69 0.25
N LYS A 385 -9.99 25.11 -0.78
CA LYS A 385 -11.42 25.27 -1.11
C LYS A 385 -12.31 24.73 0.01
N ALA A 386 -12.04 23.54 0.50
CA ALA A 386 -12.77 22.93 1.60
C ALA A 386 -12.66 23.78 2.88
N ARG A 387 -11.49 24.36 3.13
CA ARG A 387 -11.26 25.28 4.25
C ARG A 387 -12.03 26.59 4.10
N ALA A 388 -12.00 27.21 2.91
CA ALA A 388 -12.71 28.45 2.62
C ALA A 388 -14.23 28.30 2.84
N ALA A 389 -14.80 27.16 2.52
CA ALA A 389 -16.21 26.86 2.76
C ALA A 389 -16.61 26.87 4.26
N ARG A 390 -15.65 26.67 5.19
CA ARG A 390 -15.89 26.64 6.64
C ARG A 390 -15.87 28.00 7.31
N ILE A 391 -15.22 28.98 6.70
CA ILE A 391 -14.97 30.31 7.32
C ILE A 391 -15.85 31.39 6.73
N GLN A 392 -17.00 31.03 6.14
CA GLN A 392 -17.87 31.98 5.45
C GLN A 392 -18.69 32.89 6.38
N THR A 393 -18.79 32.59 7.67
CA THR A 393 -19.59 33.35 8.64
C THR A 393 -18.73 33.95 9.75
N GLY A 394 -18.98 35.18 10.12
CA GLY A 394 -18.26 35.91 11.18
C GLY A 394 -16.86 36.37 10.74
N ASP A 395 -15.93 36.46 11.69
CA ASP A 395 -14.54 36.83 11.41
C ASP A 395 -13.79 35.66 10.81
N ALA A 396 -13.80 35.59 9.48
CA ALA A 396 -13.15 34.53 8.70
C ALA A 396 -11.64 34.44 8.95
N VAL A 397 -10.98 35.58 9.15
CA VAL A 397 -9.50 35.63 9.36
C VAL A 397 -9.15 34.97 10.68
N THR A 398 -9.76 35.41 11.78
CA THR A 398 -9.52 34.83 13.11
C THR A 398 -9.85 33.33 13.15
N GLN A 399 -10.97 32.91 12.55
CA GLN A 399 -11.31 31.49 12.47
C GLN A 399 -10.26 30.68 11.71
N ALA A 400 -9.75 31.22 10.59
CA ALA A 400 -8.72 30.56 9.82
C ALA A 400 -7.41 30.39 10.59
N TYR A 401 -6.94 31.43 11.27
CA TYR A 401 -5.72 31.36 12.09
C TYR A 401 -5.87 30.37 13.26
N ARG A 402 -6.98 30.42 13.99
CA ARG A 402 -7.22 29.47 15.11
C ARG A 402 -7.17 28.02 14.68
N ILE A 403 -7.75 27.70 13.51
CA ILE A 403 -7.82 26.31 13.04
C ILE A 403 -6.47 25.87 12.41
N THR A 404 -5.77 26.78 11.71
CA THR A 404 -4.56 26.44 11.00
C THR A 404 -3.32 26.50 11.93
N PHE A 405 -3.22 27.55 12.74
CA PHE A 405 -2.04 27.83 13.56
C PHE A 405 -2.33 27.79 15.08
N GLN A 406 -3.59 27.56 15.48
CA GLN A 406 -4.01 27.47 16.89
C GLN A 406 -3.71 28.75 17.70
N ARG A 407 -3.63 29.91 17.03
CA ARG A 407 -3.45 31.23 17.63
C ARG A 407 -4.33 32.28 16.96
N GLU A 408 -4.42 33.44 17.56
CA GLU A 408 -5.01 34.65 16.97
C GLU A 408 -4.06 35.28 15.97
N PRO A 409 -4.59 35.92 14.89
CA PRO A 409 -3.78 36.76 14.05
C PRO A 409 -3.36 38.05 14.77
N SER A 410 -2.17 38.54 14.51
CA SER A 410 -1.81 39.90 14.87
C SER A 410 -2.63 40.94 14.07
N ALA A 411 -2.67 42.19 14.51
CA ALA A 411 -3.41 43.24 13.81
C ALA A 411 -2.96 43.38 12.34
N LYS A 412 -1.64 43.28 12.07
CA LYS A 412 -1.08 43.33 10.71
C LYS A 412 -1.48 42.14 9.86
N GLU A 413 -1.45 40.94 10.44
CA GLU A 413 -1.88 39.71 9.74
C GLU A 413 -3.38 39.77 9.42
N HIS A 414 -4.19 40.27 10.35
CA HIS A 414 -5.64 40.40 10.16
C HIS A 414 -5.95 41.37 9.02
N GLU A 415 -5.30 42.55 8.99
CA GLU A 415 -5.46 43.54 7.95
C GLU A 415 -5.07 42.99 6.57
N ALA A 416 -3.86 42.40 6.46
CA ALA A 416 -3.35 41.82 5.22
C ALA A 416 -4.26 40.66 4.71
N ALA A 417 -4.71 39.78 5.61
CA ALA A 417 -5.61 38.70 5.28
C ALA A 417 -6.98 39.20 4.81
N THR A 418 -7.54 40.23 5.46
CA THR A 418 -8.80 40.86 5.05
C THR A 418 -8.69 41.45 3.64
N GLN A 419 -7.59 42.15 3.35
CA GLN A 419 -7.32 42.69 2.01
C GLN A 419 -7.16 41.57 0.97
N LEU A 420 -6.45 40.50 1.29
CA LEU A 420 -6.28 39.33 0.42
C LEU A 420 -7.63 38.69 0.09
N ILE A 421 -8.50 38.48 1.10
CA ILE A 421 -9.84 37.94 0.91
C ILE A 421 -10.69 38.85 0.01
N ALA A 422 -10.62 40.14 0.24
CA ALA A 422 -11.40 41.12 -0.55
C ALA A 422 -10.96 41.15 -2.02
N THR A 423 -9.66 40.93 -2.30
CA THR A 423 -9.11 41.05 -3.65
C THR A 423 -9.16 39.71 -4.40
N HIS A 424 -8.89 38.60 -3.74
CA HIS A 424 -8.66 37.29 -4.36
C HIS A 424 -9.55 36.17 -3.82
N GLY A 425 -10.37 36.46 -2.83
CA GLY A 425 -11.33 35.52 -2.22
C GLY A 425 -10.71 34.66 -1.11
N ALA A 426 -11.59 33.99 -0.37
CA ALA A 426 -11.22 33.18 0.78
C ALA A 426 -10.38 31.94 0.40
N GLU A 427 -10.55 31.39 -0.79
CA GLU A 427 -9.75 30.23 -1.26
C GLU A 427 -8.27 30.61 -1.41
N ALA A 428 -7.97 31.77 -1.99
CA ALA A 428 -6.59 32.26 -2.13
C ALA A 428 -5.95 32.51 -0.77
N PHE A 429 -6.69 33.07 0.19
CA PHE A 429 -6.24 33.24 1.57
C PHE A 429 -5.96 31.88 2.25
N CYS A 430 -6.88 30.92 2.16
CA CYS A 430 -6.67 29.58 2.72
C CYS A 430 -5.47 28.88 2.10
N ARG A 431 -5.25 29.03 0.78
CA ARG A 431 -4.06 28.52 0.10
C ARG A 431 -2.77 29.14 0.64
N ALA A 432 -2.77 30.43 0.90
CA ALA A 432 -1.62 31.11 1.48
C ALA A 432 -1.28 30.57 2.89
N LEU A 433 -2.31 30.31 3.73
CA LEU A 433 -2.11 29.72 5.05
C LEU A 433 -1.55 28.28 4.96
N LEU A 434 -2.01 27.47 4.02
CA LEU A 434 -1.49 26.10 3.81
C LEU A 434 -0.04 26.08 3.31
N ASN A 435 0.47 27.20 2.77
CA ASN A 435 1.87 27.34 2.32
C ASN A 435 2.74 28.07 3.34
N ALA A 436 2.21 28.41 4.51
CA ALA A 436 2.98 29.13 5.52
C ALA A 436 3.96 28.19 6.26
N ASN A 437 5.17 28.68 6.54
CA ASN A 437 6.16 27.92 7.32
C ASN A 437 5.63 27.52 8.69
N GLU A 438 4.80 28.34 9.32
CA GLU A 438 4.17 28.06 10.61
C GLU A 438 3.29 26.79 10.60
N LEU A 439 2.72 26.41 9.45
CA LEU A 439 2.04 25.12 9.30
C LEU A 439 3.02 23.95 9.14
N LEU A 440 4.17 24.21 8.52
CA LEU A 440 5.12 23.15 8.15
C LEU A 440 6.05 22.75 9.28
N TYR A 441 6.31 23.67 10.23
CA TYR A 441 7.25 23.45 11.32
C TYR A 441 6.53 23.43 12.67
N LEU A 442 6.92 22.47 13.49
CA LEU A 442 6.58 22.45 14.91
C LEU A 442 7.65 23.25 15.64
N GLU A 443 7.21 24.28 16.36
CA GLU A 443 8.04 25.18 17.16
C GLU A 443 7.66 25.11 18.65
#